data_01ad2c0bfbfd71c1cec533d978ed0d22
#
_entry.id   01ad2c0bfbfd71c1cec533d978ed0d22
#
_cell.length_a   1.000
_cell.length_b   1.000
_cell.length_c   1.000
_cell.angle_alpha   90.00
_cell.angle_beta   90.00
_cell.angle_gamma   90.00
#
_symmetry.space_group_name_H-M   'P 1'
#
loop_
_entity.id
_entity.type
_entity.pdbx_description
1 polymer ?
#
loop_
_entity_poly.entity_id
_entity_poly.type
_entity_poly.pdbx_seq_one_letter_code
_entity_poly.pdbx_strand_id
1 'polypeptide(L)'
;MHEEYRILCQVFPEAVCALHFRNPFELLVATVLSAQTTDKRVNSVTPELFERYPDPAAMAQAQPNELEAIIHPVGFYHAKARHLLGLSQMLTEDYGGKVPQTMEELTSLPGVGRKTANVVLGNAFNIPGFPVDTHVTRVTGRLRWRTDWRSTHPDPVKIEHEICDCFPPEDWTNLSHRLILHGRATCHARKPDCLHCPLAETCPSAELLAGPASR
;
A
#
# COMPACT_ATOMS: atom_id res chain seq x y z
N MET A 1 20.26 -8.30 -0.24
CA MET A 1 19.24 -7.29 0.16
C MET A 1 19.71 -5.86 -0.05
N HIS A 2 20.78 -5.41 0.58
CA HIS A 2 21.23 -4.01 0.47
C HIS A 2 21.68 -3.62 -0.94
N GLU A 3 22.32 -4.53 -1.68
CA GLU A 3 22.73 -4.28 -3.07
C GLU A 3 21.50 -4.12 -3.99
N GLU A 4 20.54 -5.02 -3.90
CA GLU A 4 19.30 -4.92 -4.69
C GLU A 4 18.53 -3.65 -4.33
N TYR A 5 18.48 -3.25 -3.04
CA TYR A 5 17.86 -2.00 -2.64
C TYR A 5 18.58 -0.79 -3.22
N ARG A 6 19.90 -0.78 -3.21
CA ARG A 6 20.71 0.28 -3.84
C ARG A 6 20.40 0.43 -5.34
N ILE A 7 20.25 -0.70 -6.05
CA ILE A 7 19.84 -0.69 -7.46
C ILE A 7 18.42 -0.13 -7.61
N LEU A 8 17.47 -0.56 -6.77
CA LEU A 8 16.10 -0.04 -6.80
C LEU A 8 16.03 1.46 -6.51
N CYS A 9 16.91 2.01 -5.66
CA CYS A 9 17.01 3.45 -5.43
C CYS A 9 17.43 4.21 -6.69
N GLN A 10 18.32 3.65 -7.51
CA GLN A 10 18.74 4.25 -8.79
C GLN A 10 17.65 4.15 -9.86
N VAL A 11 16.94 3.03 -9.92
CA VAL A 11 15.86 2.80 -10.91
C VAL A 11 14.60 3.61 -10.58
N PHE A 12 14.28 3.75 -9.30
CA PHE A 12 13.11 4.47 -8.80
C PHE A 12 13.52 5.54 -7.77
N PRO A 13 14.20 6.62 -8.19
CA PRO A 13 14.67 7.65 -7.27
C PRO A 13 13.51 8.35 -6.54
N GLU A 14 12.41 8.60 -7.24
CA GLU A 14 11.21 9.27 -6.74
C GLU A 14 10.07 8.25 -6.47
N ALA A 15 10.32 7.32 -5.55
CA ALA A 15 9.29 6.35 -5.17
C ALA A 15 8.36 6.96 -4.11
N VAL A 16 7.15 7.33 -4.54
CA VAL A 16 6.13 7.96 -3.68
C VAL A 16 4.80 7.21 -3.75
N CYS A 17 3.91 7.53 -2.81
CA CYS A 17 2.55 7.01 -2.82
C CYS A 17 1.82 7.41 -4.11
N ALA A 18 1.18 6.43 -4.77
CA ALA A 18 0.45 6.67 -6.02
C ALA A 18 -0.97 7.24 -5.79
N LEU A 19 -1.48 7.23 -4.56
CA LEU A 19 -2.74 7.86 -4.20
C LEU A 19 -2.56 9.37 -4.06
N HIS A 20 -3.51 10.15 -4.58
CA HIS A 20 -3.51 11.60 -4.43
C HIS A 20 -4.21 12.00 -3.13
N PHE A 21 -3.56 12.83 -2.33
CA PHE A 21 -4.09 13.33 -1.07
C PHE A 21 -3.44 14.66 -0.67
N ARG A 22 -4.14 15.45 0.13
CA ARG A 22 -3.68 16.76 0.63
C ARG A 22 -3.41 16.74 2.14
N ASN A 23 -3.98 15.76 2.85
CA ASN A 23 -3.91 15.64 4.30
C ASN A 23 -4.06 14.16 4.74
N PRO A 24 -3.80 13.83 6.03
CA PRO A 24 -3.88 12.46 6.53
C PRO A 24 -5.27 11.82 6.40
N PHE A 25 -6.35 12.58 6.53
CA PHE A 25 -7.71 12.06 6.39
C PHE A 25 -7.96 11.59 4.94
N GLU A 26 -7.59 12.40 3.96
CA GLU A 26 -7.71 12.04 2.55
C GLU A 26 -6.90 10.78 2.21
N LEU A 27 -5.68 10.66 2.74
CA LEU A 27 -4.88 9.45 2.53
C LEU A 27 -5.52 8.22 3.16
N LEU A 28 -6.03 8.34 4.39
CA LEU A 28 -6.71 7.24 5.07
C LEU A 28 -7.92 6.76 4.26
N VAL A 29 -8.79 7.68 3.85
CA VAL A 29 -9.96 7.39 3.02
C VAL A 29 -9.55 6.76 1.68
N ALA A 30 -8.61 7.36 0.96
CA ALA A 30 -8.13 6.84 -0.32
C ALA A 30 -7.53 5.44 -0.18
N THR A 31 -6.81 5.17 0.92
CA THR A 31 -6.21 3.86 1.18
C THR A 31 -7.28 2.81 1.49
N VAL A 32 -8.32 3.14 2.27
CA VAL A 32 -9.48 2.25 2.48
C VAL A 32 -10.18 1.94 1.15
N LEU A 33 -10.37 2.96 0.30
CA LEU A 33 -10.96 2.78 -1.04
C LEU A 33 -10.09 1.92 -1.96
N SER A 34 -8.77 1.90 -1.77
CA SER A 34 -7.84 1.14 -2.64
C SER A 34 -7.90 -0.38 -2.47
N ALA A 35 -8.60 -0.88 -1.45
CA ALA A 35 -8.78 -2.31 -1.26
C ALA A 35 -9.40 -2.97 -2.50
N GLN A 36 -8.66 -3.93 -3.11
CA GLN A 36 -9.07 -4.67 -4.31
C GLN A 36 -9.45 -3.80 -5.52
N THR A 37 -8.84 -2.62 -5.64
CA THR A 37 -8.99 -1.77 -6.83
C THR A 37 -7.66 -1.07 -7.17
N THR A 38 -7.60 -0.39 -8.31
CA THR A 38 -6.39 0.31 -8.76
C THR A 38 -6.33 1.73 -8.22
N ASP A 39 -5.11 2.23 -7.95
CA ASP A 39 -4.89 3.61 -7.51
C ASP A 39 -5.49 4.62 -8.51
N LYS A 40 -5.37 4.35 -9.82
CA LYS A 40 -5.98 5.18 -10.87
C LYS A 40 -7.49 5.33 -10.68
N ARG A 41 -8.18 4.24 -10.31
CA ARG A 41 -9.63 4.26 -10.10
C ARG A 41 -9.99 5.00 -8.81
N VAL A 42 -9.20 4.84 -7.75
CA VAL A 42 -9.39 5.64 -6.53
C VAL A 42 -9.21 7.12 -6.83
N ASN A 43 -8.10 7.48 -7.48
CA ASN A 43 -7.81 8.87 -7.84
C ASN A 43 -8.85 9.50 -8.79
N SER A 44 -9.68 8.71 -9.48
CA SER A 44 -10.77 9.23 -10.33
C SER A 44 -12.01 9.62 -9.55
N VAL A 45 -12.22 9.10 -8.33
CA VAL A 45 -13.43 9.39 -7.52
C VAL A 45 -13.14 10.31 -6.34
N THR A 46 -11.89 10.34 -5.85
CA THR A 46 -11.52 11.12 -4.66
C THR A 46 -11.65 12.64 -4.82
N PRO A 47 -11.46 13.28 -5.98
CA PRO A 47 -11.70 14.72 -6.11
C PRO A 47 -13.14 15.13 -5.76
N GLU A 48 -14.14 14.48 -6.36
CA GLU A 48 -15.55 14.73 -6.05
C GLU A 48 -15.88 14.38 -4.59
N LEU A 49 -15.33 13.24 -4.10
CA LEU A 49 -15.55 12.80 -2.74
C LEU A 49 -15.08 13.83 -1.71
N PHE A 50 -13.87 14.37 -1.88
CA PHE A 50 -13.29 15.33 -0.93
C PHE A 50 -13.77 16.77 -1.13
N GLU A 51 -14.33 17.11 -2.29
CA GLU A 51 -15.06 18.34 -2.46
C GLU A 51 -16.36 18.33 -1.66
N ARG A 52 -17.09 17.20 -1.67
CA ARG A 52 -18.35 17.05 -0.95
C ARG A 52 -18.17 16.77 0.54
N TYR A 53 -17.14 16.01 0.91
CA TYR A 53 -16.85 15.58 2.29
C TYR A 53 -15.39 15.87 2.65
N PRO A 54 -15.04 17.14 2.93
CA PRO A 54 -13.65 17.59 3.08
C PRO A 54 -12.97 17.11 4.37
N ASP A 55 -13.75 16.71 5.36
CA ASP A 55 -13.27 16.33 6.69
C ASP A 55 -14.10 15.17 7.30
N PRO A 56 -13.65 14.58 8.43
CA PRO A 56 -14.37 13.49 9.09
C PRO A 56 -15.80 13.86 9.48
N ALA A 57 -16.04 15.09 9.97
CA ALA A 57 -17.36 15.50 10.45
C ALA A 57 -18.37 15.56 9.29
N ALA A 58 -17.97 16.10 8.14
CA ALA A 58 -18.80 16.14 6.94
C ALA A 58 -19.08 14.72 6.41
N MET A 59 -18.07 13.85 6.39
CA MET A 59 -18.23 12.48 5.88
C MET A 59 -19.06 11.60 6.83
N ALA A 60 -18.96 11.81 8.14
CA ALA A 60 -19.77 11.10 9.13
C ALA A 60 -21.29 11.37 8.98
N GLN A 61 -21.65 12.51 8.41
CA GLN A 61 -23.04 12.92 8.17
C GLN A 61 -23.52 12.61 6.72
N ALA A 62 -22.68 11.99 5.90
CA ALA A 62 -23.02 11.67 4.54
C ALA A 62 -24.20 10.68 4.47
N GLN A 63 -25.12 10.93 3.56
CA GLN A 63 -26.17 9.95 3.28
C GLN A 63 -25.56 8.72 2.57
N PRO A 64 -25.80 7.49 3.07
CA PRO A 64 -25.17 6.29 2.51
C PRO A 64 -25.31 6.16 1.00
N ASN A 65 -26.51 6.41 0.46
CA ASN A 65 -26.78 6.29 -0.98
C ASN A 65 -25.99 7.31 -1.83
N GLU A 66 -25.76 8.54 -1.31
CA GLU A 66 -24.97 9.56 -1.99
C GLU A 66 -23.48 9.22 -1.98
N LEU A 67 -22.98 8.75 -0.83
CA LEU A 67 -21.60 8.30 -0.70
C LEU A 67 -21.34 7.11 -1.63
N GLU A 68 -22.23 6.12 -1.63
CA GLU A 68 -22.16 4.95 -2.51
C GLU A 68 -22.16 5.34 -3.99
N ALA A 69 -22.97 6.31 -4.40
CA ALA A 69 -23.03 6.78 -5.78
C ALA A 69 -21.67 7.34 -6.24
N ILE A 70 -21.00 8.14 -5.39
CA ILE A 70 -19.69 8.72 -5.72
C ILE A 70 -18.62 7.61 -5.82
N ILE A 71 -18.57 6.67 -4.86
CA ILE A 71 -17.54 5.65 -4.82
C ILE A 71 -17.89 4.37 -5.60
N HIS A 72 -19.02 4.30 -6.26
CA HIS A 72 -19.44 3.13 -7.04
C HIS A 72 -18.36 2.57 -7.98
N PRO A 73 -17.57 3.41 -8.68
CA PRO A 73 -16.53 2.91 -9.60
C PRO A 73 -15.43 2.07 -8.94
N VAL A 74 -15.20 2.18 -7.63
CA VAL A 74 -14.09 1.46 -6.96
C VAL A 74 -14.44 0.01 -6.57
N GLY A 75 -15.69 -0.44 -6.79
CA GLY A 75 -16.15 -1.78 -6.43
C GLY A 75 -16.27 -2.00 -4.91
N PHE A 76 -17.05 -3.01 -4.50
CA PHE A 76 -17.35 -3.27 -3.08
C PHE A 76 -17.84 -2.04 -2.32
N TYR A 77 -18.47 -1.12 -3.04
CA TYR A 77 -18.79 0.22 -2.57
C TYR A 77 -19.72 0.25 -1.37
N HIS A 78 -20.66 -0.68 -1.22
CA HIS A 78 -21.51 -0.80 -0.02
C HIS A 78 -20.71 -1.03 1.26
N ALA A 79 -19.72 -1.95 1.22
CA ALA A 79 -18.87 -2.21 2.37
C ALA A 79 -17.92 -1.03 2.64
N LYS A 80 -17.36 -0.44 1.56
CA LYS A 80 -16.48 0.73 1.67
C LYS A 80 -17.21 1.93 2.22
N ALA A 81 -18.44 2.23 1.75
CA ALA A 81 -19.25 3.32 2.30
C ALA A 81 -19.49 3.16 3.80
N ARG A 82 -19.88 1.94 4.25
CA ARG A 82 -20.04 1.68 5.69
C ARG A 82 -18.75 1.89 6.47
N HIS A 83 -17.59 1.46 5.92
CA HIS A 83 -16.31 1.71 6.56
C HIS A 83 -15.99 3.21 6.64
N LEU A 84 -16.20 3.97 5.55
CA LEU A 84 -15.96 5.41 5.54
C LEU A 84 -16.86 6.16 6.53
N LEU A 85 -18.13 5.83 6.59
CA LEU A 85 -19.05 6.42 7.58
C LEU A 85 -18.60 6.10 9.00
N GLY A 86 -18.35 4.82 9.31
CA GLY A 86 -17.95 4.39 10.65
C GLY A 86 -16.61 4.96 11.10
N LEU A 87 -15.57 4.95 10.22
CA LEU A 87 -14.29 5.54 10.59
C LEU A 87 -14.38 7.06 10.78
N SER A 88 -15.19 7.74 9.97
CA SER A 88 -15.36 9.19 10.08
C SER A 88 -16.12 9.59 11.34
N GLN A 89 -17.14 8.80 11.71
CA GLN A 89 -17.83 8.96 12.97
C GLN A 89 -16.87 8.79 14.15
N MET A 90 -16.11 7.71 14.19
CA MET A 90 -15.14 7.44 15.24
C MET A 90 -14.03 8.50 15.32
N LEU A 91 -13.51 8.98 14.16
CA LEU A 91 -12.57 10.09 14.13
C LEU A 91 -13.17 11.38 14.74
N THR A 92 -14.44 11.64 14.49
CA THR A 92 -15.10 12.84 15.00
C THR A 92 -15.36 12.75 16.51
N GLU A 93 -15.88 11.61 16.99
CA GLU A 93 -16.29 11.40 18.37
C GLU A 93 -15.10 11.16 19.31
N ASP A 94 -14.15 10.29 18.92
CA ASP A 94 -13.08 9.81 19.79
C ASP A 94 -11.75 10.55 19.58
N TYR A 95 -11.52 11.10 18.39
CA TYR A 95 -10.22 11.71 18.01
C TYR A 95 -10.32 13.19 17.66
N GLY A 96 -11.46 13.85 17.93
CA GLY A 96 -11.64 15.28 17.67
C GLY A 96 -11.44 15.68 16.21
N GLY A 97 -11.81 14.80 15.27
CA GLY A 97 -11.67 14.99 13.83
C GLY A 97 -10.26 14.81 13.28
N LYS A 98 -9.32 14.26 14.07
CA LYS A 98 -7.93 14.04 13.66
C LYS A 98 -7.67 12.57 13.41
N VAL A 99 -6.81 12.27 12.43
CA VAL A 99 -6.33 10.90 12.19
C VAL A 99 -5.28 10.56 13.25
N PRO A 100 -5.43 9.44 13.98
CA PRO A 100 -4.46 9.02 14.98
C PRO A 100 -3.13 8.61 14.35
N GLN A 101 -2.06 8.60 15.17
CA GLN A 101 -0.69 8.40 14.71
C GLN A 101 -0.03 7.14 15.29
N THR A 102 -0.83 6.22 15.80
CA THR A 102 -0.32 4.92 16.27
C THR A 102 -0.93 3.76 15.48
N MET A 103 -0.20 2.67 15.37
CA MET A 103 -0.68 1.45 14.72
C MET A 103 -1.94 0.92 15.39
N GLU A 104 -1.98 0.94 16.72
CA GLU A 104 -3.09 0.44 17.52
C GLU A 104 -4.38 1.23 17.26
N GLU A 105 -4.31 2.55 17.37
CA GLU A 105 -5.46 3.42 17.15
C GLU A 105 -5.94 3.38 15.70
N LEU A 106 -5.03 3.39 14.72
CA LEU A 106 -5.41 3.31 13.31
C LEU A 106 -6.11 1.99 12.99
N THR A 107 -5.62 0.87 13.53
CA THR A 107 -6.23 -0.44 13.27
C THR A 107 -7.54 -0.68 14.03
N SER A 108 -7.88 0.16 14.99
CA SER A 108 -9.20 0.18 15.64
C SER A 108 -10.30 0.79 14.77
N LEU A 109 -9.91 1.59 13.76
CA LEU A 109 -10.86 2.25 12.87
C LEU A 109 -11.51 1.26 11.89
N PRO A 110 -12.82 1.38 11.61
CA PRO A 110 -13.51 0.53 10.64
C PRO A 110 -12.85 0.50 9.26
N GLY A 111 -12.55 -0.69 8.76
CA GLY A 111 -11.94 -0.87 7.44
C GLY A 111 -10.43 -0.61 7.37
N VAL A 112 -9.80 -0.32 8.50
CA VAL A 112 -8.35 -0.05 8.57
C VAL A 112 -7.61 -1.27 9.13
N GLY A 113 -6.88 -1.96 8.26
CA GLY A 113 -5.98 -3.04 8.65
C GLY A 113 -4.53 -2.54 8.76
N ARG A 114 -3.63 -3.43 9.22
CA ARG A 114 -2.20 -3.14 9.41
C ARG A 114 -1.53 -2.52 8.18
N LYS A 115 -1.81 -3.03 6.97
CA LYS A 115 -1.27 -2.46 5.73
C LYS A 115 -1.71 -1.01 5.54
N THR A 116 -3.00 -0.71 5.75
CA THR A 116 -3.56 0.65 5.63
C THR A 116 -2.92 1.58 6.65
N ALA A 117 -2.79 1.13 7.90
CA ALA A 117 -2.13 1.90 8.96
C ALA A 117 -0.67 2.22 8.60
N ASN A 118 0.12 1.25 8.11
CA ASN A 118 1.49 1.48 7.64
C ASN A 118 1.57 2.51 6.51
N VAL A 119 0.63 2.47 5.55
CA VAL A 119 0.58 3.47 4.46
C VAL A 119 0.35 4.87 5.02
N VAL A 120 -0.61 5.02 5.94
CA VAL A 120 -0.96 6.32 6.53
C VAL A 120 0.19 6.84 7.40
N LEU A 121 0.75 6.02 8.28
CA LEU A 121 1.89 6.40 9.13
C LEU A 121 3.07 6.89 8.30
N GLY A 122 3.47 6.11 7.29
CA GLY A 122 4.64 6.43 6.48
C GLY A 122 4.46 7.65 5.58
N ASN A 123 3.31 7.79 4.93
CA ASN A 123 3.13 8.81 3.90
C ASN A 123 2.50 10.11 4.40
N ALA A 124 1.71 10.09 5.48
CA ALA A 124 1.07 11.29 6.00
C ALA A 124 1.78 11.88 7.23
N PHE A 125 2.50 11.05 7.99
CA PHE A 125 3.09 11.46 9.26
C PHE A 125 4.62 11.31 9.30
N ASN A 126 5.24 10.71 8.28
CA ASN A 126 6.66 10.35 8.26
C ASN A 126 7.07 9.45 9.47
N ILE A 127 6.11 8.68 9.99
CA ILE A 127 6.36 7.65 11.00
C ILE A 127 6.70 6.36 10.24
N PRO A 128 7.86 5.74 10.50
CA PRO A 128 8.30 4.58 9.77
C PRO A 128 7.24 3.49 9.69
N GLY A 129 6.90 3.06 8.48
CA GLY A 129 5.94 2.00 8.20
C GLY A 129 6.33 1.24 6.94
N PHE A 130 6.19 -0.08 6.97
CA PHE A 130 6.48 -0.95 5.84
C PHE A 130 5.22 -1.69 5.38
N PRO A 131 4.40 -1.08 4.50
CA PRO A 131 3.19 -1.73 4.03
C PRO A 131 3.52 -2.94 3.14
N VAL A 132 3.09 -4.13 3.55
CA VAL A 132 3.26 -5.36 2.80
C VAL A 132 2.01 -5.64 1.96
N ASP A 133 2.15 -5.53 0.65
CA ASP A 133 1.13 -5.90 -0.31
C ASP A 133 1.54 -7.16 -1.13
N THR A 134 0.73 -7.52 -2.13
CA THR A 134 1.03 -8.67 -3.00
C THR A 134 2.30 -8.49 -3.84
N HIS A 135 2.69 -7.25 -4.17
CA HIS A 135 3.93 -6.95 -4.88
C HIS A 135 5.13 -7.13 -3.96
N VAL A 136 5.09 -6.53 -2.76
CA VAL A 136 6.13 -6.70 -1.73
C VAL A 136 6.31 -8.17 -1.40
N THR A 137 5.22 -8.88 -1.09
CA THR A 137 5.24 -10.32 -0.80
C THR A 137 5.92 -11.13 -1.91
N ARG A 138 5.58 -10.86 -3.17
CA ARG A 138 6.14 -11.58 -4.32
C ARG A 138 7.59 -11.26 -4.56
N VAL A 139 7.94 -9.97 -4.57
CA VAL A 139 9.30 -9.52 -4.88
C VAL A 139 10.28 -9.99 -3.80
N THR A 140 9.96 -9.78 -2.51
CA THR A 140 10.81 -10.25 -1.39
C THR A 140 10.97 -11.77 -1.39
N GLY A 141 9.92 -12.50 -1.77
CA GLY A 141 10.01 -13.96 -1.93
C GLY A 141 10.96 -14.37 -3.06
N ARG A 142 10.87 -13.75 -4.25
CA ARG A 142 11.73 -14.03 -5.39
C ARG A 142 13.19 -13.62 -5.16
N LEU A 143 13.41 -12.53 -4.46
CA LEU A 143 14.74 -12.10 -4.00
C LEU A 143 15.28 -12.95 -2.85
N ARG A 144 14.46 -13.83 -2.27
CA ARG A 144 14.79 -14.64 -1.08
C ARG A 144 15.20 -13.78 0.12
N TRP A 145 14.58 -12.62 0.26
CA TRP A 145 14.84 -11.71 1.38
C TRP A 145 14.17 -12.17 2.68
N ARG A 146 13.24 -13.10 2.61
CA ARG A 146 12.50 -13.64 3.75
C ARG A 146 12.76 -15.15 3.93
N THR A 147 12.68 -15.62 5.15
CA THR A 147 12.99 -17.02 5.50
C THR A 147 12.00 -18.02 4.90
N ASP A 148 10.73 -17.62 4.75
CA ASP A 148 9.64 -18.42 4.21
C ASP A 148 9.39 -18.21 2.71
N TRP A 149 10.43 -17.84 1.95
CA TRP A 149 10.32 -17.48 0.52
C TRP A 149 9.65 -18.54 -0.37
N ARG A 150 9.58 -19.80 0.08
CA ARG A 150 8.88 -20.91 -0.60
C ARG A 150 7.41 -21.05 -0.19
N SER A 151 6.96 -20.32 0.83
CA SER A 151 5.58 -20.41 1.30
C SER A 151 4.60 -19.97 0.23
N THR A 152 3.54 -20.74 0.05
CA THR A 152 2.39 -20.39 -0.80
C THR A 152 1.41 -19.44 -0.11
N HIS A 153 1.48 -19.38 1.22
CA HIS A 153 0.65 -18.53 2.08
C HIS A 153 1.53 -17.81 3.10
N PRO A 154 2.39 -16.88 2.65
CA PRO A 154 3.28 -16.15 3.55
C PRO A 154 2.49 -15.18 4.41
N ASP A 155 2.91 -15.02 5.67
CA ASP A 155 2.33 -14.07 6.61
C ASP A 155 2.88 -12.65 6.36
N PRO A 156 2.04 -11.66 6.01
CA PRO A 156 2.49 -10.29 5.78
C PRO A 156 3.14 -9.63 7.00
N VAL A 157 2.71 -9.97 8.21
CA VAL A 157 3.27 -9.41 9.46
C VAL A 157 4.69 -9.95 9.67
N LYS A 158 4.89 -11.24 9.42
CA LYS A 158 6.22 -11.85 9.49
C LYS A 158 7.16 -11.23 8.44
N ILE A 159 6.68 -11.02 7.21
CA ILE A 159 7.46 -10.35 6.15
C ILE A 159 7.86 -8.94 6.60
N GLU A 160 6.91 -8.17 7.14
CA GLU A 160 7.15 -6.82 7.65
C GLU A 160 8.31 -6.84 8.66
N HIS A 161 8.24 -7.70 9.69
CA HIS A 161 9.28 -7.78 10.72
C HIS A 161 10.63 -8.20 10.13
N GLU A 162 10.69 -9.29 9.35
CA GLU A 162 11.94 -9.78 8.77
C GLU A 162 12.65 -8.73 7.89
N ILE A 163 11.89 -7.93 7.13
CA ILE A 163 12.46 -6.89 6.28
C ILE A 163 12.86 -5.67 7.12
N CYS A 164 12.02 -5.25 8.06
CA CYS A 164 12.31 -4.12 8.93
C CYS A 164 13.55 -4.35 9.80
N ASP A 165 13.82 -5.58 10.24
CA ASP A 165 15.02 -5.93 10.99
C ASP A 165 16.32 -5.76 10.17
N CYS A 166 16.23 -5.74 8.85
CA CYS A 166 17.37 -5.64 7.94
C CYS A 166 17.65 -4.22 7.42
N PHE A 167 16.71 -3.28 7.58
CA PHE A 167 16.82 -1.92 7.04
C PHE A 167 16.54 -0.87 8.11
N PRO A 168 17.19 0.30 8.06
CA PRO A 168 16.92 1.37 8.99
C PRO A 168 15.49 1.91 8.81
N PRO A 169 14.82 2.36 9.89
CA PRO A 169 13.42 2.78 9.86
C PRO A 169 13.09 3.86 8.82
N GLU A 170 14.00 4.78 8.57
CA GLU A 170 13.86 5.85 7.58
C GLU A 170 13.70 5.35 6.14
N ASP A 171 14.14 4.14 5.85
CA ASP A 171 14.03 3.53 4.51
C ASP A 171 12.71 2.78 4.30
N TRP A 172 12.02 2.34 5.35
CA TRP A 172 10.93 1.37 5.26
C TRP A 172 9.82 1.75 4.27
N THR A 173 9.31 2.97 4.37
CA THR A 173 8.23 3.43 3.50
C THR A 173 8.66 3.48 2.03
N ASN A 174 9.84 4.06 1.77
CA ASN A 174 10.39 4.15 0.42
C ASN A 174 10.81 2.79 -0.15
N LEU A 175 11.33 1.90 0.68
CA LEU A 175 11.65 0.52 0.31
C LEU A 175 10.39 -0.21 -0.17
N SER A 176 9.28 -0.10 0.58
CA SER A 176 8.01 -0.68 0.16
C SER A 176 7.53 -0.13 -1.17
N HIS A 177 7.58 1.20 -1.37
CA HIS A 177 7.21 1.81 -2.65
C HIS A 177 8.07 1.31 -3.82
N ARG A 178 9.39 1.22 -3.65
CA ARG A 178 10.31 0.72 -4.68
C ARG A 178 10.04 -0.74 -5.04
N LEU A 179 9.76 -1.59 -4.05
CA LEU A 179 9.38 -2.98 -4.27
C LEU A 179 8.05 -3.09 -5.03
N ILE A 180 7.06 -2.25 -4.71
CA ILE A 180 5.78 -2.18 -5.42
C ILE A 180 5.99 -1.74 -6.87
N LEU A 181 6.75 -0.67 -7.11
CA LEU A 181 7.05 -0.16 -8.44
C LEU A 181 7.79 -1.21 -9.29
N HIS A 182 8.81 -1.85 -8.73
CA HIS A 182 9.52 -2.95 -9.40
C HIS A 182 8.58 -4.13 -9.70
N GLY A 183 7.71 -4.49 -8.76
CA GLY A 183 6.72 -5.53 -8.95
C GLY A 183 5.68 -5.22 -10.03
N ARG A 184 5.37 -3.94 -10.24
CA ARG A 184 4.46 -3.47 -11.29
C ARG A 184 5.16 -3.36 -12.66
N ALA A 185 6.37 -2.84 -12.70
CA ALA A 185 7.07 -2.54 -13.95
C ALA A 185 7.79 -3.76 -14.56
N THR A 186 8.37 -4.63 -13.75
CA THR A 186 9.32 -5.65 -14.21
C THR A 186 9.00 -7.03 -13.65
N CYS A 187 8.92 -7.15 -12.31
CA CYS A 187 8.76 -8.43 -11.64
C CYS A 187 7.29 -8.85 -11.57
N HIS A 188 6.63 -8.98 -12.73
CA HIS A 188 5.19 -9.32 -12.84
C HIS A 188 4.86 -10.67 -12.19
N ALA A 189 3.61 -10.86 -11.75
CA ALA A 189 3.15 -12.13 -11.17
C ALA A 189 3.27 -13.28 -12.18
N ARG A 190 2.82 -13.04 -13.41
CA ARG A 190 2.96 -13.95 -14.54
C ARG A 190 3.96 -13.37 -15.53
N LYS A 191 4.88 -14.19 -16.04
CA LYS A 191 5.89 -13.83 -17.04
C LYS A 191 6.67 -12.56 -16.61
N PRO A 192 7.46 -12.61 -15.53
CA PRO A 192 8.33 -11.48 -15.16
C PRO A 192 9.37 -11.25 -16.27
N ASP A 193 9.70 -9.99 -16.50
CA ASP A 193 10.72 -9.59 -17.48
C ASP A 193 12.12 -9.69 -16.87
N CYS A 194 12.58 -10.93 -16.67
CA CYS A 194 13.89 -11.18 -16.06
C CYS A 194 15.06 -10.82 -16.98
N LEU A 195 14.86 -10.83 -18.30
CA LEU A 195 15.92 -10.50 -19.27
C LEU A 195 16.32 -9.02 -19.23
N HIS A 196 15.36 -8.13 -18.93
CA HIS A 196 15.61 -6.69 -18.82
C HIS A 196 15.51 -6.20 -17.36
N CYS A 197 15.56 -7.12 -16.40
CA CYS A 197 15.42 -6.80 -14.98
C CYS A 197 16.71 -6.18 -14.45
N PRO A 198 16.67 -4.99 -13.84
CA PRO A 198 17.87 -4.37 -13.26
C PRO A 198 18.48 -5.17 -12.10
N LEU A 199 17.71 -6.11 -11.53
CA LEU A 199 18.18 -7.01 -10.47
C LEU A 199 18.59 -8.39 -10.98
N ALA A 200 18.64 -8.63 -12.29
CA ALA A 200 18.86 -9.98 -12.84
C ALA A 200 20.15 -10.64 -12.33
N GLU A 201 21.23 -9.88 -12.24
CA GLU A 201 22.54 -10.38 -11.81
C GLU A 201 22.60 -10.78 -10.33
N THR A 202 21.81 -10.11 -9.48
CA THR A 202 21.77 -10.36 -8.03
C THR A 202 20.57 -11.21 -7.59
N CYS A 203 19.56 -11.38 -8.47
CA CYS A 203 18.34 -12.08 -8.14
C CYS A 203 18.51 -13.60 -8.18
N PRO A 204 18.39 -14.31 -7.04
CA PRO A 204 18.58 -15.77 -7.00
C PRO A 204 17.48 -16.58 -7.71
N SER A 205 16.44 -15.91 -8.21
CA SER A 205 15.34 -16.52 -8.95
C SER A 205 15.34 -16.17 -10.45
N ALA A 206 16.27 -15.35 -10.93
CA ALA A 206 16.26 -14.83 -12.30
C ALA A 206 16.29 -15.95 -13.34
N GLU A 207 17.23 -16.88 -13.25
CA GLU A 207 17.37 -18.00 -14.19
C GLU A 207 16.14 -18.92 -14.20
N LEU A 208 15.59 -19.21 -13.01
CA LEU A 208 14.41 -20.06 -12.87
C LEU A 208 13.15 -19.46 -13.50
N LEU A 209 13.04 -18.13 -13.49
CA LEU A 209 11.88 -17.40 -13.97
C LEU A 209 12.00 -16.97 -15.43
N ALA A 210 13.20 -16.82 -15.95
CA ALA A 210 13.45 -16.49 -17.36
C ALA A 210 13.00 -17.60 -18.31
N GLY A 211 12.88 -18.85 -17.82
CA GLY A 211 12.62 -20.03 -18.65
C GLY A 211 13.88 -20.46 -19.42
N PRO A 212 13.84 -21.62 -20.11
CA PRO A 212 14.94 -22.02 -20.97
C PRO A 212 15.09 -20.99 -22.08
N ALA A 213 16.30 -20.44 -22.21
CA ALA A 213 16.65 -19.58 -23.34
C ALA A 213 16.24 -20.28 -24.63
N SER A 214 15.30 -19.71 -25.38
CA SER A 214 15.00 -20.15 -26.73
C SER A 214 16.29 -20.00 -27.55
N ARG A 215 16.96 -21.12 -27.78
CA ARG A 215 18.11 -21.24 -28.69
C ARG A 215 17.61 -21.10 -30.12
#